data_4f0222d233fc0f0806ee1f1b4a9abb26
#
_entry.id   4f0222d233fc0f0806ee1f1b4a9abb26
#
_cell.length_a   1.000
_cell.length_b   1.000
_cell.length_c   1.000
_cell.angle_alpha   90.00
_cell.angle_beta   90.00
_cell.angle_gamma   90.00
#
_symmetry.space_group_name_H-M   'P 1'
#
loop_
_entity.id
_entity.type
_entity.pdbx_description
1 polymer ?
#
loop_
_entity_poly.entity_id
_entity_poly.type
_entity_poly.pdbx_seq_one_letter_code
_entity_poly.pdbx_strand_id
1 'polypeptide(L)'
;MVHDLRPVADLGDGRVVVEVRCSAGTYVRRLAGDIGERLGCGAYCAELRRTRVGDLSVDDAVAVDDVGPEGGLEPRAGLGHLPARELTPDEAARVRHGGALAGAGEDGPVALVSEGRLVAVGVPASGGGVRPDVVLEDPR
;
A
#
# COMPACT_ATOMS: atom_id res chain seq x y z
N MET A 1 5.31 12.69 -4.40
CA MET A 1 4.96 13.41 -5.67
C MET A 1 3.44 13.50 -5.76
N VAL A 2 2.90 14.64 -6.22
CA VAL A 2 1.46 14.78 -6.55
C VAL A 2 1.29 14.41 -8.01
N HIS A 3 0.40 13.47 -8.31
CA HIS A 3 0.11 12.98 -9.66
C HIS A 3 -1.09 13.69 -10.27
N ASP A 4 -2.09 14.01 -9.42
CA ASP A 4 -3.28 14.72 -9.81
C ASP A 4 -3.81 15.54 -8.64
N LEU A 5 -4.34 16.71 -8.95
CA LEU A 5 -4.95 17.63 -7.99
C LEU A 5 -6.09 18.36 -8.70
N ARG A 6 -7.31 18.22 -8.20
CA ARG A 6 -8.47 18.88 -8.81
C ARG A 6 -9.45 19.38 -7.76
N PRO A 7 -9.99 20.58 -7.91
CA PRO A 7 -11.14 21.01 -7.12
C PRO A 7 -12.37 20.20 -7.52
N VAL A 8 -13.13 19.75 -6.53
CA VAL A 8 -14.33 18.92 -6.70
C VAL A 8 -15.59 19.70 -6.35
N ALA A 9 -15.52 20.53 -5.29
CA ALA A 9 -16.64 21.35 -4.87
C ALA A 9 -16.16 22.63 -4.15
N ASP A 10 -16.88 23.71 -4.34
CA ASP A 10 -16.80 24.89 -3.50
C ASP A 10 -17.95 24.84 -2.49
N LEU A 11 -17.60 24.84 -1.20
CA LEU A 11 -18.58 24.78 -0.11
C LEU A 11 -18.99 26.15 0.38
N GLY A 12 -18.50 27.24 -0.23
CA GLY A 12 -18.65 28.59 0.27
C GLY A 12 -17.73 28.90 1.49
N ASP A 13 -17.78 30.12 1.95
CA ASP A 13 -17.00 30.59 3.11
C ASP A 13 -15.48 30.31 3.00
N GLY A 14 -14.94 30.28 1.78
CA GLY A 14 -13.55 29.99 1.50
C GLY A 14 -13.15 28.52 1.64
N ARG A 15 -14.12 27.60 1.74
CA ARG A 15 -13.87 26.15 1.82
C ARG A 15 -14.02 25.48 0.46
N VAL A 16 -13.01 24.75 0.06
CA VAL A 16 -12.98 24.01 -1.20
C VAL A 16 -12.65 22.54 -0.94
N VAL A 17 -13.40 21.63 -1.54
CA VAL A 17 -13.05 20.22 -1.57
C VAL A 17 -12.13 19.95 -2.73
N VAL A 18 -11.01 19.34 -2.44
CA VAL A 18 -9.98 18.99 -3.43
C VAL A 18 -9.72 17.50 -3.39
N GLU A 19 -9.77 16.85 -4.54
CA GLU A 19 -9.29 15.47 -4.69
C GLU A 19 -7.82 15.48 -5.07
N VAL A 20 -7.03 14.63 -4.38
CA VAL A 20 -5.59 14.53 -4.57
C VAL A 20 -5.20 13.09 -4.79
N ARG A 21 -4.46 12.82 -5.87
CA ARG A 21 -3.75 11.56 -6.09
C ARG A 21 -2.24 11.80 -5.97
N CYS A 22 -1.61 11.11 -5.05
CA CYS A 22 -0.20 11.32 -4.74
C CYS A 22 0.51 10.02 -4.33
N SER A 23 1.84 10.02 -4.45
CA SER A 23 2.68 8.93 -3.97
C SER A 23 2.72 8.87 -2.44
N ALA A 24 3.14 7.70 -1.93
CA ALA A 24 3.47 7.54 -0.50
C ALA A 24 4.45 8.63 -0.04
N GLY A 25 4.36 9.01 1.23
CA GLY A 25 5.19 10.05 1.82
C GLY A 25 4.75 11.49 1.50
N THR A 26 3.70 11.71 0.71
CA THR A 26 3.17 13.06 0.46
C THR A 26 2.34 13.54 1.65
N TYR A 27 2.74 14.66 2.24
CA TYR A 27 2.04 15.27 3.36
C TYR A 27 0.91 16.19 2.84
N VAL A 28 -0.32 15.65 2.74
CA VAL A 28 -1.47 16.37 2.17
C VAL A 28 -1.83 17.63 2.97
N ARG A 29 -1.65 17.62 4.31
CA ARG A 29 -1.84 18.83 5.13
C ARG A 29 -0.86 19.94 4.76
N ARG A 30 0.39 19.58 4.46
CA ARG A 30 1.39 20.53 3.97
C ARG A 30 1.02 21.07 2.59
N LEU A 31 0.55 20.20 1.70
CA LEU A 31 0.11 20.59 0.36
C LEU A 31 -1.00 21.65 0.42
N ALA A 32 -1.95 21.53 1.36
CA ALA A 32 -2.99 22.55 1.55
C ALA A 32 -2.39 23.93 1.91
N GLY A 33 -1.40 23.96 2.81
CA GLY A 33 -0.65 25.18 3.15
C GLY A 33 0.06 25.78 1.94
N ASP A 34 0.80 24.95 1.19
CA ASP A 34 1.55 25.37 0.01
C ASP A 34 0.63 25.96 -1.10
N ILE A 35 -0.60 25.41 -1.24
CA ILE A 35 -1.62 25.97 -2.14
C ILE A 35 -2.06 27.34 -1.67
N GLY A 36 -2.38 27.48 -0.38
CA GLY A 36 -2.84 28.75 0.18
C GLY A 36 -1.77 29.87 0.09
N GLU A 37 -0.50 29.52 0.31
CA GLU A 37 0.63 30.44 0.14
C GLU A 37 0.72 30.92 -1.31
N ARG A 38 0.60 30.04 -2.29
CA ARG A 38 0.66 30.39 -3.72
C ARG A 38 -0.53 31.25 -4.18
N LEU A 39 -1.68 31.06 -3.56
CA LEU A 39 -2.87 31.88 -3.81
C LEU A 39 -2.83 33.24 -3.05
N GLY A 40 -1.87 33.42 -2.13
CA GLY A 40 -1.72 34.65 -1.34
C GLY A 40 -2.77 34.81 -0.23
N CYS A 41 -3.57 33.78 0.07
CA CYS A 41 -4.61 33.85 1.09
C CYS A 41 -4.34 32.95 2.31
N GLY A 42 -3.30 32.10 2.25
CA GLY A 42 -3.12 31.03 3.22
C GLY A 42 -4.20 29.97 3.13
N ALA A 43 -3.91 28.75 3.55
CA ALA A 43 -4.90 27.68 3.69
C ALA A 43 -4.44 26.59 4.68
N TYR A 44 -5.38 25.81 5.14
CA TYR A 44 -5.12 24.63 5.95
C TYR A 44 -6.10 23.50 5.59
N CYS A 45 -5.73 22.28 5.92
CA CYS A 45 -6.57 21.11 5.72
C CYS A 45 -7.54 20.98 6.90
N ALA A 46 -8.79 21.36 6.71
CA ALA A 46 -9.84 21.26 7.74
C ALA A 46 -10.26 19.79 7.96
N GLU A 47 -10.44 19.05 6.87
CA GLU A 47 -10.82 17.64 6.89
C GLU A 47 -9.98 16.86 5.89
N LEU A 48 -9.70 15.59 6.20
CA LEU A 48 -8.97 14.70 5.33
C LEU A 48 -9.62 13.30 5.35
N ARG A 49 -10.06 12.86 4.19
CA ARG A 49 -10.53 11.49 3.99
C ARG A 49 -9.66 10.79 2.95
N ARG A 50 -9.10 9.65 3.32
CA ARG A 50 -8.41 8.79 2.38
C ARG A 50 -9.43 7.83 1.76
N THR A 51 -9.56 7.87 0.45
CA THR A 51 -10.53 7.06 -0.28
C THR A 51 -9.91 5.84 -0.95
N ARG A 52 -8.57 5.83 -1.13
CA ARG A 52 -7.86 4.71 -1.75
C ARG A 52 -6.42 4.59 -1.26
N VAL A 53 -5.94 3.35 -1.18
CA VAL A 53 -4.51 3.01 -0.96
C VAL A 53 -4.17 1.84 -1.89
N GLY A 54 -3.38 2.10 -2.93
CA GLY A 54 -3.15 1.10 -3.99
C GLY A 54 -4.49 0.67 -4.60
N ASP A 55 -4.74 -0.63 -4.61
CA ASP A 55 -5.98 -1.22 -5.13
C ASP A 55 -7.13 -1.24 -4.10
N LEU A 56 -6.84 -0.97 -2.83
CA LEU A 56 -7.85 -0.95 -1.77
C LEU A 56 -8.66 0.34 -1.82
N SER A 57 -10.00 0.22 -1.88
CA SER A 57 -10.96 1.33 -1.85
C SER A 57 -11.65 1.45 -0.48
N VAL A 58 -12.00 2.67 -0.09
CA VAL A 58 -12.85 2.90 1.08
C VAL A 58 -14.25 2.33 0.90
N ASP A 59 -14.70 2.15 -0.33
CA ASP A 59 -16.02 1.60 -0.64
C ASP A 59 -16.11 0.11 -0.30
N ASP A 60 -14.95 -0.58 -0.24
CA ASP A 60 -14.82 -1.98 0.16
C ASP A 60 -14.50 -2.14 1.66
N ALA A 61 -14.33 -1.01 2.37
CA ALA A 61 -13.98 -1.03 3.78
C ALA A 61 -15.20 -1.21 4.67
N VAL A 62 -15.00 -1.93 5.78
CA VAL A 62 -16.00 -2.05 6.84
C VAL A 62 -15.68 -1.08 7.98
N ALA A 63 -16.70 -0.66 8.73
CA ALA A 63 -16.47 0.15 9.92
C ALA A 63 -15.71 -0.65 10.99
N VAL A 64 -14.90 0.04 11.80
CA VAL A 64 -14.07 -0.63 12.83
C VAL A 64 -14.91 -1.46 13.80
N ASP A 65 -16.09 -0.98 14.13
CA ASP A 65 -17.01 -1.67 15.05
C ASP A 65 -17.66 -2.93 14.44
N ASP A 66 -17.62 -3.05 13.11
CA ASP A 66 -18.21 -4.18 12.36
C ASP A 66 -17.14 -5.22 11.97
N VAL A 67 -15.88 -5.00 12.34
CA VAL A 67 -14.79 -5.97 12.05
C VAL A 67 -14.93 -7.17 12.97
N GLY A 68 -15.38 -8.30 12.41
CA GLY A 68 -15.41 -9.59 13.11
C GLY A 68 -14.08 -10.35 13.01
N PRO A 69 -13.95 -11.48 13.70
CA PRO A 69 -12.75 -12.34 13.64
C PRO A 69 -12.37 -12.79 12.23
N GLU A 70 -13.37 -12.94 11.36
CA GLU A 70 -13.21 -13.35 9.94
C GLU A 70 -13.16 -12.16 8.97
N GLY A 71 -13.17 -10.92 9.49
CA GLY A 71 -13.38 -9.71 8.69
C GLY A 71 -12.12 -9.13 8.03
N GLY A 72 -11.01 -9.85 8.05
CA GLY A 72 -9.76 -9.41 7.41
C GLY A 72 -9.71 -9.79 5.92
N LEU A 73 -9.11 -8.90 5.11
CA LEU A 73 -8.71 -9.27 3.76
C LEU A 73 -7.46 -10.16 3.82
N GLU A 74 -7.38 -11.12 2.91
CA GLU A 74 -6.13 -11.87 2.70
C GLU A 74 -4.99 -10.88 2.40
N PRO A 75 -3.82 -11.01 3.05
CA PRO A 75 -2.70 -10.06 2.87
C PRO A 75 -2.30 -9.86 1.41
N ARG A 76 -2.49 -10.87 0.58
CA ARG A 76 -2.22 -10.81 -0.86
C ARG A 76 -3.07 -9.75 -1.59
N ALA A 77 -4.29 -9.48 -1.13
CA ALA A 77 -5.20 -8.50 -1.73
C ALA A 77 -4.63 -7.07 -1.69
N GLY A 78 -3.87 -6.73 -0.64
CA GLY A 78 -3.18 -5.44 -0.52
C GLY A 78 -1.91 -5.31 -1.37
N LEU A 79 -1.44 -6.39 -1.98
CA LEU A 79 -0.18 -6.48 -2.71
C LEU A 79 -0.36 -6.81 -4.21
N GLY A 80 -1.53 -6.51 -4.77
CA GLY A 80 -1.84 -6.76 -6.19
C GLY A 80 -0.85 -6.11 -7.16
N HIS A 81 -0.26 -5.00 -6.76
CA HIS A 81 0.73 -4.26 -7.52
C HIS A 81 2.14 -4.91 -7.58
N LEU A 82 2.41 -5.91 -6.74
CA LEU A 82 3.67 -6.64 -6.76
C LEU A 82 3.59 -7.85 -7.70
N PRO A 83 4.65 -8.13 -8.47
CA PRO A 83 4.77 -9.41 -9.16
C PRO A 83 4.69 -10.54 -8.14
N ALA A 84 4.18 -11.70 -8.55
CA ALA A 84 4.07 -12.88 -7.70
C ALA A 84 5.00 -13.97 -8.19
N ARG A 85 5.72 -14.62 -7.26
CA ARG A 85 6.47 -15.84 -7.49
C ARG A 85 5.81 -16.97 -6.70
N GLU A 86 5.34 -17.98 -7.42
CA GLU A 86 4.84 -19.21 -6.81
C GLU A 86 6.01 -20.06 -6.29
N LEU A 87 5.88 -20.53 -5.06
CA LEU A 87 6.90 -21.31 -4.36
C LEU A 87 6.53 -22.80 -4.34
N THR A 88 7.53 -23.63 -4.52
CA THR A 88 7.40 -25.04 -4.14
C THR A 88 7.29 -25.20 -2.61
N PRO A 89 6.77 -26.33 -2.09
CA PRO A 89 6.72 -26.56 -0.63
C PRO A 89 8.06 -26.40 0.07
N ASP A 90 9.16 -26.86 -0.54
CA ASP A 90 10.51 -26.76 0.00
C ASP A 90 11.02 -25.32 0.01
N GLU A 91 10.72 -24.54 -1.04
CA GLU A 91 11.03 -23.12 -1.09
C GLU A 91 10.23 -22.33 -0.04
N ALA A 92 8.95 -22.63 0.11
CA ALA A 92 8.10 -22.01 1.13
C ALA A 92 8.61 -22.30 2.54
N ALA A 93 8.99 -23.54 2.83
CA ALA A 93 9.62 -23.90 4.11
C ALA A 93 10.91 -23.11 4.35
N ARG A 94 11.77 -23.00 3.34
CA ARG A 94 13.01 -22.23 3.41
C ARG A 94 12.74 -20.74 3.69
N VAL A 95 11.78 -20.13 2.96
CA VAL A 95 11.39 -18.72 3.10
C VAL A 95 10.84 -18.43 4.49
N ARG A 96 10.00 -19.31 5.06
CA ARG A 96 9.48 -19.16 6.43
C ARG A 96 10.59 -19.08 7.48
N HIS A 97 11.73 -19.68 7.23
CA HIS A 97 12.91 -19.61 8.10
C HIS A 97 13.90 -18.50 7.68
N GLY A 98 13.49 -17.58 6.80
CA GLY A 98 14.33 -16.46 6.36
C GLY A 98 15.37 -16.81 5.28
N GLY A 99 15.30 -18.03 4.73
CA GLY A 99 16.25 -18.50 3.71
C GLY A 99 16.01 -17.84 2.35
N ALA A 100 17.08 -17.43 1.68
CA ALA A 100 17.05 -16.89 0.34
C ALA A 100 16.77 -17.96 -0.72
N LEU A 101 16.14 -17.55 -1.81
CA LEU A 101 15.87 -18.36 -2.97
C LEU A 101 16.83 -17.99 -4.11
N ALA A 102 17.36 -19.01 -4.77
CA ALA A 102 18.14 -18.83 -6.00
C ALA A 102 17.23 -18.57 -7.21
N GLY A 103 17.81 -18.05 -8.29
CA GLY A 103 17.12 -17.81 -9.56
C GLY A 103 17.24 -16.38 -10.03
N ALA A 104 16.46 -16.02 -11.06
CA ALA A 104 16.39 -14.64 -11.52
C ALA A 104 15.80 -13.78 -10.40
N GLY A 105 16.54 -12.74 -9.99
CA GLY A 105 16.02 -11.71 -9.09
C GLY A 105 15.04 -10.83 -9.84
N GLU A 106 13.99 -10.42 -9.17
CA GLU A 106 13.14 -9.32 -9.64
C GLU A 106 13.87 -8.00 -9.42
N ASP A 107 13.59 -6.99 -10.24
CA ASP A 107 14.19 -5.66 -10.07
C ASP A 107 13.63 -4.88 -8.86
N GLY A 108 12.74 -5.50 -8.07
CA GLY A 108 12.07 -4.89 -6.93
C GLY A 108 11.41 -5.92 -6.01
N PRO A 109 10.54 -5.47 -5.10
CA PRO A 109 9.80 -6.34 -4.21
C PRO A 109 8.89 -7.31 -4.98
N VAL A 110 8.79 -8.54 -4.48
CA VAL A 110 7.99 -9.64 -5.05
C VAL A 110 7.17 -10.32 -3.97
N ALA A 111 5.92 -10.65 -4.28
CA ALA A 111 5.08 -11.45 -3.41
C ALA A 111 5.45 -12.93 -3.57
N LEU A 112 5.92 -13.56 -2.50
CA LEU A 112 6.24 -14.98 -2.45
C LEU A 112 5.00 -15.75 -1.98
N VAL A 113 4.46 -16.56 -2.88
CA VAL A 113 3.15 -17.20 -2.71
C VAL A 113 3.31 -18.71 -2.71
N SER A 114 2.57 -19.43 -1.88
CA SER A 114 2.47 -20.88 -1.89
C SER A 114 1.01 -21.29 -1.71
N GLU A 115 0.52 -22.14 -2.58
CA GLU A 115 -0.87 -22.61 -2.55
C GLU A 115 -1.91 -21.46 -2.52
N GLY A 116 -1.63 -20.39 -3.27
CA GLY A 116 -2.47 -19.20 -3.35
C GLY A 116 -2.38 -18.25 -2.16
N ARG A 117 -1.59 -18.57 -1.11
CA ARG A 117 -1.42 -17.75 0.09
C ARG A 117 -0.09 -17.02 0.08
N LEU A 118 -0.09 -15.79 0.57
CA LEU A 118 1.13 -15.00 0.73
C LEU A 118 1.98 -15.57 1.89
N VAL A 119 3.20 -16.01 1.57
CA VAL A 119 4.17 -16.53 2.55
C VAL A 119 5.10 -15.42 3.02
N ALA A 120 5.57 -14.59 2.09
CA ALA A 120 6.49 -13.51 2.39
C ALA A 120 6.44 -12.42 1.31
N VAL A 121 6.99 -11.25 1.64
CA VAL A 121 7.43 -10.27 0.64
C VAL A 121 8.94 -10.40 0.54
N GLY A 122 9.42 -10.65 -0.66
CA GLY A 122 10.84 -10.77 -0.96
C GLY A 122 11.40 -9.52 -1.63
N VAL A 123 12.71 -9.36 -1.52
CA VAL A 123 13.48 -8.32 -2.22
C VAL A 123 14.70 -8.93 -2.89
N PRO A 124 15.27 -8.27 -3.91
CA PRO A 124 16.48 -8.76 -4.57
C PRO A 124 17.62 -9.06 -3.58
N ALA A 125 18.29 -10.18 -3.76
CA ALA A 125 19.43 -10.58 -2.94
C ALA A 125 20.76 -10.18 -3.60
N SER A 126 21.77 -9.81 -2.80
CA SER A 126 23.13 -9.37 -3.21
C SER A 126 23.93 -10.48 -3.90
N GLY A 127 23.48 -11.42 -4.51
CA GLY A 127 24.16 -12.49 -5.25
C GLY A 127 23.27 -13.12 -6.31
N GLY A 128 22.18 -12.43 -6.60
CA GLY A 128 21.09 -12.93 -7.43
C GLY A 128 20.06 -13.71 -6.60
N GLY A 129 18.85 -13.81 -7.16
CA GLY A 129 17.72 -14.41 -6.48
C GLY A 129 16.97 -13.45 -5.57
N VAL A 130 16.17 -14.00 -4.66
CA VAL A 130 15.26 -13.26 -3.78
C VAL A 130 15.48 -13.68 -2.33
N ARG A 131 15.60 -12.72 -1.42
CA ARG A 131 15.55 -12.97 0.02
C ARG A 131 14.23 -12.47 0.60
N PRO A 132 13.64 -13.16 1.58
CA PRO A 132 12.49 -12.62 2.28
C PRO A 132 12.89 -11.38 3.08
N ASP A 133 12.04 -10.37 3.05
CA ASP A 133 12.16 -9.14 3.82
C ASP A 133 11.12 -9.10 4.94
N VAL A 134 9.89 -9.50 4.62
CA VAL A 134 8.81 -9.69 5.59
C VAL A 134 8.28 -11.10 5.42
N VAL A 135 8.34 -11.91 6.45
CA VAL A 135 7.74 -13.25 6.49
C VAL A 135 6.44 -13.19 7.27
N LEU A 136 5.38 -13.76 6.72
CA LEU A 136 4.08 -13.88 7.36
C LEU A 136 4.01 -15.24 8.04
N GLU A 137 3.73 -15.24 9.34
CA GLU A 137 3.44 -16.49 10.05
C GLU A 137 2.05 -16.97 9.62
N ASP A 138 1.92 -18.29 9.46
CA ASP A 138 0.60 -18.90 9.27
C ASP A 138 -0.22 -18.69 10.55
N PRO A 139 -1.41 -18.10 10.49
CA PRO A 139 -2.25 -18.00 11.68
C PRO A 139 -2.53 -19.43 12.18
N ARG A 140 -2.08 -19.71 13.40
CA ARG A 140 -2.29 -20.99 14.09
C ARG A 140 -3.74 -21.14 14.52
#